data_0589d674c41e8fc6d41649f273f9b90b
#
_entry.id   0589d674c41e8fc6d41649f273f9b90b
#
_cell.length_a   1.000
_cell.length_b   1.000
_cell.length_c   1.000
_cell.angle_alpha   90.00
_cell.angle_beta   90.00
_cell.angle_gamma   90.00
#
_symmetry.space_group_name_H-M   'P 1'
#
loop_
_entity.id
_entity.type
_entity.pdbx_description
1 polymer ?
#
loop_
_entity_poly.entity_id
_entity_poly.type
_entity_poly.pdbx_seq_one_letter_code
_entity_poly.pdbx_strand_id
1 'polypeptide(L)'
;MFGFVFNDWLYKALVFLVISCPCALVISIPLGYFGGIGAASRLGILFKGGNYLDAVTKINTVVFDKTGTLTKGTFEVQSCNCESGVSEEELIRMIASVESSSTHPIAKAVVNYAGRRDIELSSVTDSKEYAGLGLEAAVNGIQVLAGNGRLLSKFQIEYPPELLSITDTIVVCAIGNKYAGYLLLSDSLKEDAKIAIQNLKALGIQNIQILSGDKQSIVSNFAEKLGISEAYGDLLPDGKVKHLEELRQHTENQVAFVGDGMNDAPVLALSNVGIAMGGLGSDAAIETADVVIQTDQPSKVAEAIKVGKLTRRIVWQNISLAFGVKLLVLILGAGGLATLWEAVFADVGVALIAIMNAVRIQKMIK
;
A
#
# COMPACT_ATOMS: atom_id res chain seq x y z
N MET A 1 -45.55 -48.49 -29.51
CA MET A 1 -46.18 -47.87 -28.36
C MET A 1 -45.18 -47.91 -27.19
N PHE A 2 -44.70 -46.80 -26.76
CA PHE A 2 -43.88 -46.76 -25.54
C PHE A 2 -44.82 -46.97 -24.35
N GLY A 3 -44.78 -48.14 -23.72
CA GLY A 3 -45.54 -48.41 -22.51
C GLY A 3 -45.13 -47.45 -21.41
N PHE A 4 -46.01 -46.55 -21.02
CA PHE A 4 -45.78 -45.61 -19.90
C PHE A 4 -45.88 -46.41 -18.59
N VAL A 5 -44.65 -46.69 -18.00
CA VAL A 5 -44.57 -47.29 -16.67
C VAL A 5 -44.32 -46.16 -15.70
N PHE A 6 -45.30 -45.78 -14.88
CA PHE A 6 -45.24 -44.63 -13.98
C PHE A 6 -44.02 -44.72 -13.05
N ASN A 7 -43.72 -45.89 -12.50
CA ASN A 7 -42.60 -46.08 -11.59
C ASN A 7 -41.23 -45.83 -12.25
N ASP A 8 -41.01 -46.19 -13.52
CA ASP A 8 -39.78 -45.93 -14.24
C ASP A 8 -39.55 -44.46 -14.51
N TRP A 9 -40.63 -43.78 -14.90
CA TRP A 9 -40.58 -42.34 -15.11
C TRP A 9 -40.41 -41.54 -13.81
N LEU A 10 -41.09 -41.97 -12.72
CA LEU A 10 -40.89 -41.39 -11.40
C LEU A 10 -39.47 -41.55 -10.93
N TYR A 11 -38.91 -42.75 -11.10
CA TYR A 11 -37.50 -43.01 -10.74
C TYR A 11 -36.55 -42.09 -11.54
N LYS A 12 -36.71 -41.97 -12.85
CA LYS A 12 -35.89 -41.09 -13.68
C LYS A 12 -36.04 -39.64 -13.22
N ALA A 13 -37.26 -39.18 -12.95
CA ALA A 13 -37.52 -37.84 -12.45
C ALA A 13 -36.80 -37.57 -11.11
N LEU A 14 -36.82 -38.54 -10.17
CA LEU A 14 -36.11 -38.46 -8.91
C LEU A 14 -34.57 -38.41 -9.08
N VAL A 15 -34.04 -39.23 -10.00
CA VAL A 15 -32.60 -39.20 -10.35
C VAL A 15 -32.23 -37.80 -10.90
N PHE A 16 -33.01 -37.25 -11.81
CA PHE A 16 -32.82 -35.90 -12.35
C PHE A 16 -32.86 -34.82 -11.25
N LEU A 17 -33.81 -34.95 -10.31
CA LEU A 17 -33.94 -34.00 -9.19
C LEU A 17 -32.65 -34.01 -8.31
N VAL A 18 -32.17 -35.19 -7.96
CA VAL A 18 -30.94 -35.34 -7.17
C VAL A 18 -29.73 -34.78 -7.91
N ILE A 19 -29.58 -35.12 -9.19
CA ILE A 19 -28.46 -34.63 -10.02
C ILE A 19 -28.53 -33.09 -10.15
N SER A 20 -29.70 -32.48 -10.11
CA SER A 20 -29.86 -31.03 -10.27
C SER A 20 -29.35 -30.21 -9.08
N CYS A 21 -29.16 -30.82 -7.90
CA CYS A 21 -28.64 -30.12 -6.71
C CYS A 21 -27.18 -29.65 -6.93
N PRO A 22 -26.84 -28.35 -6.85
CA PRO A 22 -25.46 -27.87 -7.00
C PRO A 22 -24.66 -27.92 -5.69
N CYS A 23 -24.79 -29.04 -4.90
CA CYS A 23 -24.25 -29.14 -3.54
C CYS A 23 -22.74 -28.87 -3.45
N ALA A 24 -21.96 -29.41 -4.39
CA ALA A 24 -20.51 -29.20 -4.45
C ALA A 24 -20.15 -27.71 -4.62
N LEU A 25 -20.91 -26.95 -5.41
CA LEU A 25 -20.64 -25.53 -5.66
C LEU A 25 -20.99 -24.67 -4.45
N VAL A 26 -22.14 -24.96 -3.81
CA VAL A 26 -22.62 -24.20 -2.65
C VAL A 26 -21.64 -24.25 -1.49
N ILE A 27 -20.91 -25.33 -1.33
CA ILE A 27 -19.93 -25.53 -0.25
C ILE A 27 -18.55 -25.04 -0.69
N SER A 28 -18.08 -25.43 -1.88
CA SER A 28 -16.68 -25.23 -2.28
C SER A 28 -16.33 -23.79 -2.64
N ILE A 29 -17.27 -23.02 -3.17
CA ILE A 29 -17.02 -21.61 -3.52
C ILE A 29 -16.77 -20.77 -2.28
N PRO A 30 -17.69 -20.71 -1.27
CA PRO A 30 -17.42 -19.97 -0.03
C PRO A 30 -16.15 -20.45 0.69
N LEU A 31 -15.92 -21.76 0.73
CA LEU A 31 -14.72 -22.32 1.35
C LEU A 31 -13.43 -21.86 0.64
N GLY A 32 -13.46 -21.73 -0.68
CA GLY A 32 -12.35 -21.18 -1.46
C GLY A 32 -12.03 -19.73 -1.07
N TYR A 33 -13.05 -18.88 -0.99
CA TYR A 33 -12.87 -17.49 -0.55
C TYR A 33 -12.42 -17.38 0.90
N PHE A 34 -13.00 -18.13 1.81
CA PHE A 34 -12.54 -18.18 3.21
C PHE A 34 -11.09 -18.67 3.31
N GLY A 35 -10.73 -19.67 2.49
CA GLY A 35 -9.35 -20.13 2.38
C GLY A 35 -8.40 -19.04 1.92
N GLY A 36 -8.80 -18.25 0.93
CA GLY A 36 -8.05 -17.10 0.42
C GLY A 36 -7.89 -15.97 1.45
N ILE A 37 -8.98 -15.58 2.11
CA ILE A 37 -8.96 -14.58 3.18
C ILE A 37 -8.05 -15.03 4.34
N GLY A 38 -8.18 -16.28 4.77
CA GLY A 38 -7.36 -16.84 5.85
C GLY A 38 -5.88 -16.94 5.49
N ALA A 39 -5.56 -17.23 4.22
CA ALA A 39 -4.18 -17.24 3.73
C ALA A 39 -3.59 -15.83 3.66
N ALA A 40 -4.35 -14.84 3.17
CA ALA A 40 -3.97 -13.43 3.14
C ALA A 40 -3.71 -12.89 4.56
N SER A 41 -4.59 -13.22 5.51
CA SER A 41 -4.48 -12.79 6.91
C SER A 41 -3.16 -13.25 7.55
N ARG A 42 -2.68 -14.45 7.23
CA ARG A 42 -1.36 -14.93 7.70
C ARG A 42 -0.18 -14.14 7.14
N LEU A 43 -0.36 -13.49 6.00
CA LEU A 43 0.63 -12.58 5.40
C LEU A 43 0.52 -11.15 5.93
N GLY A 44 -0.37 -10.88 6.89
CA GLY A 44 -0.67 -9.54 7.38
C GLY A 44 -1.52 -8.72 6.40
N ILE A 45 -2.31 -9.38 5.53
CA ILE A 45 -3.20 -8.74 4.57
C ILE A 45 -4.65 -9.09 4.95
N LEU A 46 -5.41 -8.08 5.34
CA LEU A 46 -6.81 -8.23 5.71
C LEU A 46 -7.72 -7.81 4.54
N PHE A 47 -8.47 -8.75 3.98
CA PHE A 47 -9.57 -8.47 3.05
C PHE A 47 -10.88 -8.36 3.83
N LYS A 48 -11.63 -7.29 3.64
CA LYS A 48 -12.94 -7.11 4.31
C LYS A 48 -14.06 -7.95 3.73
N GLY A 49 -13.82 -8.59 2.60
CA GLY A 49 -14.81 -9.47 1.98
C GLY A 49 -14.26 -10.28 0.81
N GLY A 50 -14.93 -11.39 0.48
CA GLY A 50 -14.56 -12.27 -0.63
C GLY A 50 -14.66 -11.59 -2.01
N ASN A 51 -15.58 -10.61 -2.16
CA ASN A 51 -15.72 -9.80 -3.36
C ASN A 51 -14.44 -9.01 -3.68
N TYR A 52 -13.70 -8.57 -2.67
CA TYR A 52 -12.43 -7.84 -2.87
C TYR A 52 -11.29 -8.74 -3.32
N LEU A 53 -11.33 -10.04 -2.99
CA LEU A 53 -10.41 -11.03 -3.57
C LEU A 53 -10.58 -11.18 -5.08
N ASP A 54 -11.80 -11.02 -5.59
CA ASP A 54 -12.04 -10.99 -7.04
C ASP A 54 -11.69 -9.63 -7.64
N ALA A 55 -12.02 -8.53 -6.95
CA ALA A 55 -11.75 -7.18 -7.42
C ALA A 55 -10.26 -6.94 -7.64
N VAL A 56 -9.39 -7.35 -6.69
CA VAL A 56 -7.92 -7.19 -6.82
C VAL A 56 -7.35 -7.93 -8.03
N THR A 57 -8.02 -8.97 -8.54
CA THR A 57 -7.55 -9.72 -9.72
C THR A 57 -7.70 -8.96 -11.02
N LYS A 58 -8.57 -7.95 -11.04
CA LYS A 58 -8.91 -7.14 -12.22
C LYS A 58 -8.09 -5.86 -12.32
N ILE A 59 -7.38 -5.50 -11.24
CA ILE A 59 -6.57 -4.28 -11.17
C ILE A 59 -5.53 -4.27 -12.30
N ASN A 60 -5.47 -3.18 -13.04
CA ASN A 60 -4.48 -2.88 -14.06
C ASN A 60 -3.73 -1.56 -13.81
N THR A 61 -4.22 -0.75 -12.90
CA THR A 61 -3.65 0.53 -12.49
C THR A 61 -3.52 0.58 -10.98
N VAL A 62 -2.35 0.94 -10.47
CA VAL A 62 -2.11 1.13 -9.03
C VAL A 62 -1.61 2.54 -8.78
N VAL A 63 -2.32 3.27 -7.96
CA VAL A 63 -2.02 4.63 -7.56
C VAL A 63 -1.58 4.64 -6.10
N PHE A 64 -0.39 5.11 -5.83
CA PHE A 64 0.14 5.22 -4.48
C PHE A 64 0.09 6.66 -3.99
N ASP A 65 -0.32 6.86 -2.74
CA ASP A 65 0.13 8.02 -2.00
C ASP A 65 1.63 7.92 -1.72
N LYS A 66 2.32 9.05 -1.57
CA LYS A 66 3.75 9.05 -1.26
C LYS A 66 4.01 8.86 0.22
N THR A 67 3.51 9.81 1.02
CA THR A 67 3.88 9.97 2.43
C THR A 67 3.19 8.91 3.30
N GLY A 68 3.96 8.21 4.17
CA GLY A 68 3.41 7.14 5.00
C GLY A 68 3.10 5.84 4.24
N THR A 69 3.02 5.87 2.90
CA THR A 69 2.70 4.72 2.06
C THR A 69 3.94 4.11 1.41
N LEU A 70 4.62 4.83 0.52
CA LEU A 70 5.90 4.42 -0.07
C LEU A 70 7.09 4.89 0.77
N THR A 71 6.87 5.87 1.65
CA THR A 71 7.84 6.40 2.60
C THR A 71 7.44 6.06 4.03
N LYS A 72 8.37 6.22 4.96
CA LYS A 72 8.14 5.96 6.39
C LYS A 72 7.32 7.07 7.07
N GLY A 73 7.04 8.19 6.38
CA GLY A 73 6.41 9.38 6.96
C GLY A 73 7.30 10.07 8.00
N THR A 74 8.58 9.75 8.02
CA THR A 74 9.56 10.30 8.93
C THR A 74 10.73 10.90 8.16
N PHE A 75 11.11 12.13 8.52
CA PHE A 75 12.28 12.75 7.94
C PHE A 75 13.54 12.04 8.41
N GLU A 76 14.51 11.89 7.49
CA GLU A 76 15.88 11.45 7.81
C GLU A 76 16.87 12.40 7.14
N VAL A 77 17.98 12.69 7.84
CA VAL A 77 19.08 13.48 7.30
C VAL A 77 19.82 12.63 6.27
N GLN A 78 19.86 13.12 5.04
CA GLN A 78 20.49 12.43 3.89
C GLN A 78 21.94 12.86 3.70
N SER A 79 22.21 14.14 3.88
CA SER A 79 23.56 14.69 3.75
C SER A 79 23.76 15.90 4.66
N CYS A 80 25.00 16.14 5.01
CA CYS A 80 25.50 17.31 5.73
C CYS A 80 26.45 18.07 4.80
N ASN A 81 26.16 19.34 4.56
CA ASN A 81 26.95 20.20 3.70
C ASN A 81 27.48 21.38 4.51
N CYS A 82 28.78 21.38 4.76
CA CYS A 82 29.43 22.35 5.62
C CYS A 82 30.06 23.48 4.79
N GLU A 83 30.02 24.70 5.32
CA GLU A 83 30.82 25.81 4.81
C GLU A 83 32.30 25.64 5.19
N SER A 84 33.19 26.28 4.44
CA SER A 84 34.63 26.21 4.69
C SER A 84 35.00 26.66 6.09
N GLY A 85 35.66 25.77 6.86
CA GLY A 85 36.11 26.03 8.24
C GLY A 85 35.15 25.53 9.32
N VAL A 86 34.03 24.89 8.97
CA VAL A 86 33.11 24.22 9.90
C VAL A 86 33.20 22.70 9.69
N SER A 87 33.41 21.93 10.78
CA SER A 87 33.40 20.46 10.67
C SER A 87 31.96 19.91 10.61
N GLU A 88 31.81 18.74 10.01
CA GLU A 88 30.51 18.05 9.96
C GLU A 88 29.95 17.80 11.35
N GLU A 89 30.81 17.36 12.27
CA GLU A 89 30.43 17.09 13.65
C GLU A 89 29.95 18.35 14.39
N GLU A 90 30.65 19.49 14.18
CA GLU A 90 30.26 20.78 14.75
C GLU A 90 28.91 21.27 14.19
N LEU A 91 28.72 21.22 12.89
CA LEU A 91 27.49 21.63 12.25
C LEU A 91 26.30 20.81 12.76
N ILE A 92 26.43 19.47 12.81
CA ILE A 92 25.39 18.57 13.33
C ILE A 92 25.10 18.88 14.79
N ARG A 93 26.15 19.04 15.62
CA ARG A 93 26.03 19.36 17.06
C ARG A 93 25.26 20.65 17.26
N MET A 94 25.59 21.70 16.54
CA MET A 94 24.93 23.01 16.67
C MET A 94 23.46 22.96 16.27
N ILE A 95 23.15 22.36 15.12
CA ILE A 95 21.77 22.24 14.65
C ILE A 95 20.96 21.36 15.62
N ALA A 96 21.48 20.18 15.96
CA ALA A 96 20.80 19.23 16.83
C ALA A 96 20.56 19.79 18.25
N SER A 97 21.52 20.57 18.77
CA SER A 97 21.34 21.25 20.07
C SER A 97 20.20 22.24 20.03
N VAL A 98 20.11 23.11 19.01
CA VAL A 98 18.99 24.06 18.83
C VAL A 98 17.66 23.32 18.65
N GLU A 99 17.63 22.31 17.76
CA GLU A 99 16.43 21.54 17.44
C GLU A 99 15.95 20.66 18.61
N SER A 100 16.82 20.36 19.60
CA SER A 100 16.42 19.59 20.79
C SER A 100 15.30 20.25 21.61
N SER A 101 15.12 21.56 21.44
CA SER A 101 14.04 22.33 22.09
C SER A 101 12.71 22.27 21.35
N SER A 102 12.65 21.67 20.17
CA SER A 102 11.44 21.58 19.32
C SER A 102 10.82 20.19 19.28
N THR A 103 9.51 20.12 19.16
CA THR A 103 8.77 18.87 18.96
C THR A 103 8.50 18.56 17.49
N HIS A 104 8.95 19.41 16.56
CA HIS A 104 8.71 19.27 15.13
C HIS A 104 9.34 17.97 14.59
N PRO A 105 8.72 17.27 13.61
CA PRO A 105 9.27 16.03 13.01
C PRO A 105 10.68 16.18 12.45
N ILE A 106 11.00 17.33 11.84
CA ILE A 106 12.35 17.67 11.35
C ILE A 106 13.35 17.72 12.49
N ALA A 107 12.97 18.37 13.60
CA ALA A 107 13.81 18.48 14.79
C ALA A 107 14.15 17.09 15.36
N LYS A 108 13.15 16.23 15.50
CA LYS A 108 13.38 14.85 15.95
C LYS A 108 14.32 14.08 15.02
N ALA A 109 14.19 14.27 13.70
CA ALA A 109 15.07 13.64 12.72
C ALA A 109 16.54 14.07 12.91
N VAL A 110 16.78 15.37 13.10
CA VAL A 110 18.12 15.92 13.30
C VAL A 110 18.73 15.43 14.61
N VAL A 111 17.97 15.47 15.71
CA VAL A 111 18.44 14.97 17.02
C VAL A 111 18.76 13.47 16.98
N ASN A 112 17.91 12.67 16.35
CA ASN A 112 18.16 11.25 16.16
C ASN A 112 19.41 10.98 15.29
N TYR A 113 19.66 11.81 14.29
CA TYR A 113 20.84 11.71 13.44
C TYR A 113 22.12 11.99 14.21
N ALA A 114 22.12 13.01 15.07
CA ALA A 114 23.24 13.27 15.99
C ALA A 114 23.47 12.10 16.95
N GLY A 115 22.40 11.57 17.56
CA GLY A 115 22.49 10.42 18.47
C GLY A 115 23.03 9.13 17.82
N ARG A 116 22.70 8.86 16.54
CA ARG A 116 23.25 7.71 15.79
C ARG A 116 24.75 7.84 15.48
N ARG A 117 25.30 9.05 15.56
CA ARG A 117 26.72 9.34 15.35
C ARG A 117 27.49 9.58 16.65
N ASP A 118 26.87 9.31 17.80
CA ASP A 118 27.41 9.53 19.12
C ASP A 118 27.89 10.98 19.38
N ILE A 119 27.20 11.95 18.73
CA ILE A 119 27.45 13.38 18.88
C ILE A 119 26.69 13.89 20.11
N GLU A 120 27.40 14.29 21.15
CA GLU A 120 26.81 14.89 22.35
C GLU A 120 26.27 16.29 22.05
N LEU A 121 25.04 16.56 22.51
CA LEU A 121 24.41 17.86 22.37
C LEU A 121 24.98 18.84 23.39
N SER A 122 25.10 20.11 22.97
CA SER A 122 25.56 21.19 23.83
C SER A 122 24.41 21.83 24.63
N SER A 123 24.73 22.53 25.70
CA SER A 123 23.74 23.25 26.49
C SER A 123 23.12 24.40 25.68
N VAL A 124 21.81 24.54 25.77
CA VAL A 124 21.02 25.54 25.04
C VAL A 124 20.33 26.46 26.01
N THR A 125 20.44 27.76 25.75
CA THR A 125 19.70 28.81 26.45
C THR A 125 19.02 29.75 25.46
N ASP A 126 18.06 30.55 25.94
CA ASP A 126 17.39 31.60 25.17
C ASP A 126 16.75 31.11 23.84
N SER A 127 16.20 29.89 23.85
CA SER A 127 15.55 29.32 22.67
C SER A 127 14.29 30.10 22.30
N LYS A 128 14.19 30.49 21.02
CA LYS A 128 13.07 31.22 20.43
C LYS A 128 12.66 30.63 19.10
N GLU A 129 11.37 30.30 18.97
CA GLU A 129 10.81 29.78 17.73
C GLU A 129 10.24 30.91 16.87
N TYR A 130 10.54 30.87 15.56
CA TYR A 130 9.98 31.74 14.54
C TYR A 130 9.07 30.89 13.65
N ALA A 131 7.77 31.04 13.80
CA ALA A 131 6.78 30.23 13.11
C ALA A 131 7.02 30.17 11.60
N GLY A 132 7.18 28.97 11.06
CA GLY A 132 7.42 28.69 9.65
C GLY A 132 8.81 29.11 9.14
N LEU A 133 9.74 29.55 10.00
CA LEU A 133 11.10 29.91 9.63
C LEU A 133 12.14 29.01 10.27
N GLY A 134 12.03 28.71 11.57
CA GLY A 134 12.98 27.90 12.32
C GLY A 134 13.21 28.42 13.74
N LEU A 135 14.37 28.11 14.30
CA LEU A 135 14.74 28.35 15.70
C LEU A 135 15.99 29.22 15.81
N GLU A 136 16.02 30.04 16.85
CA GLU A 136 17.18 30.75 17.35
C GLU A 136 17.47 30.30 18.77
N ALA A 137 18.71 30.04 19.10
CA ALA A 137 19.11 29.78 20.49
C ALA A 137 20.60 30.12 20.73
N ALA A 138 20.99 30.26 21.98
CA ALA A 138 22.37 30.34 22.36
C ALA A 138 22.90 28.92 22.73
N VAL A 139 23.87 28.42 21.99
CA VAL A 139 24.52 27.14 22.20
C VAL A 139 25.92 27.43 22.74
N ASN A 140 26.22 27.04 24.00
CA ASN A 140 27.44 27.40 24.71
C ASN A 140 27.76 28.92 24.67
N GLY A 141 26.69 29.76 24.70
CA GLY A 141 26.81 31.21 24.65
C GLY A 141 27.01 31.82 23.26
N ILE A 142 27.02 31.01 22.20
CA ILE A 142 27.10 31.45 20.82
C ILE A 142 25.70 31.42 20.22
N GLN A 143 25.26 32.51 19.59
CA GLN A 143 24.00 32.54 18.87
C GLN A 143 24.02 31.58 17.68
N VAL A 144 23.03 30.70 17.59
CA VAL A 144 22.85 29.73 16.51
C VAL A 144 21.43 29.86 15.96
N LEU A 145 21.34 29.90 14.64
CA LEU A 145 20.08 29.85 13.91
C LEU A 145 19.99 28.50 13.18
N ALA A 146 18.86 27.82 13.32
CA ALA A 146 18.56 26.59 12.59
C ALA A 146 17.16 26.70 11.96
N GLY A 147 17.05 26.55 10.63
CA GLY A 147 15.75 26.69 9.95
C GLY A 147 15.88 26.74 8.44
N ASN A 148 14.95 27.47 7.78
CA ASN A 148 15.02 27.67 6.33
C ASN A 148 15.79 28.94 5.96
N GLY A 149 16.11 29.11 4.66
CA GLY A 149 16.87 30.29 4.20
C GLY A 149 16.20 31.64 4.52
N ARG A 150 14.86 31.69 4.68
CA ARG A 150 14.14 32.91 5.07
C ARG A 150 14.48 33.36 6.49
N LEU A 151 14.82 32.40 7.38
CA LEU A 151 15.29 32.73 8.73
C LEU A 151 16.61 33.50 8.66
N LEU A 152 17.58 33.05 7.87
CA LEU A 152 18.85 33.71 7.69
C LEU A 152 18.68 35.10 7.07
N SER A 153 17.81 35.22 6.04
CA SER A 153 17.48 36.52 5.43
C SER A 153 16.90 37.50 6.44
N LYS A 154 16.06 37.06 7.38
CA LYS A 154 15.50 37.89 8.45
C LYS A 154 16.59 38.46 9.36
N PHE A 155 17.65 37.73 9.59
CA PHE A 155 18.81 38.13 10.40
C PHE A 155 19.93 38.75 9.54
N GLN A 156 19.68 39.03 8.26
CA GLN A 156 20.60 39.67 7.31
C GLN A 156 21.92 38.86 7.15
N ILE A 157 21.84 37.54 7.26
CA ILE A 157 22.97 36.65 7.05
C ILE A 157 22.99 36.22 5.61
N GLU A 158 24.11 36.48 4.93
CA GLU A 158 24.36 36.04 3.55
C GLU A 158 24.54 34.53 3.48
N TYR A 159 23.96 33.89 2.49
CA TYR A 159 24.09 32.45 2.23
C TYR A 159 24.13 32.19 0.70
N PRO A 160 24.69 31.06 0.24
CA PRO A 160 24.80 30.75 -1.17
C PRO A 160 23.43 30.72 -1.86
N PRO A 161 23.25 31.42 -3.01
CA PRO A 161 21.95 31.49 -3.70
C PRO A 161 21.49 30.13 -4.23
N GLU A 162 22.40 29.16 -4.36
CA GLU A 162 22.13 27.78 -4.76
C GLU A 162 21.18 27.06 -3.79
N LEU A 163 21.14 27.46 -2.51
CA LEU A 163 20.19 26.91 -1.53
C LEU A 163 18.73 27.13 -1.91
N LEU A 164 18.44 28.18 -2.70
CA LEU A 164 17.08 28.46 -3.18
C LEU A 164 16.63 27.49 -4.27
N SER A 165 17.56 26.82 -4.94
CA SER A 165 17.30 25.83 -5.98
C SER A 165 17.13 24.41 -5.43
N ILE A 166 17.46 24.18 -4.15
CA ILE A 166 17.29 22.87 -3.51
C ILE A 166 15.80 22.61 -3.33
N THR A 167 15.35 21.52 -3.92
CA THR A 167 13.93 21.10 -3.88
C THR A 167 13.56 20.31 -2.63
N ASP A 168 14.56 19.62 -2.06
CA ASP A 168 14.37 18.85 -0.82
C ASP A 168 14.27 19.75 0.42
N THR A 169 13.81 19.19 1.52
CA THR A 169 13.75 19.92 2.79
C THR A 169 15.16 20.14 3.32
N ILE A 170 15.53 21.39 3.61
CA ILE A 170 16.82 21.72 4.21
C ILE A 170 16.65 22.40 5.56
N VAL A 171 17.56 22.13 6.48
CA VAL A 171 17.75 22.90 7.70
C VAL A 171 19.10 23.62 7.57
N VAL A 172 19.03 24.92 7.33
CA VAL A 172 20.19 25.81 7.19
C VAL A 172 20.66 26.23 8.57
N CYS A 173 21.95 26.34 8.77
CA CYS A 173 22.54 26.77 10.03
C CYS A 173 23.39 28.05 9.85
N ALA A 174 23.27 28.94 10.81
CA ALA A 174 24.23 30.02 11.01
C ALA A 174 24.74 30.00 12.46
N ILE A 175 26.06 30.20 12.61
CA ILE A 175 26.76 30.24 13.89
C ILE A 175 27.38 31.64 14.03
N GLY A 176 26.96 32.40 15.01
CA GLY A 176 27.44 33.73 15.27
C GLY A 176 27.40 34.62 14.05
N ASN A 177 26.31 34.96 13.48
CA ASN A 177 26.13 35.82 12.31
C ASN A 177 26.82 35.37 11.00
N LYS A 178 27.28 34.12 10.90
CA LYS A 178 27.87 33.56 9.69
C LYS A 178 27.16 32.29 9.27
N TYR A 179 26.92 32.14 7.98
CA TYR A 179 26.44 30.90 7.40
C TYR A 179 27.46 29.77 7.68
N ALA A 180 26.97 28.63 8.18
CA ALA A 180 27.80 27.50 8.59
C ALA A 180 27.59 26.24 7.73
N GLY A 181 26.43 26.14 7.05
CA GLY A 181 26.09 24.97 6.25
C GLY A 181 24.61 24.60 6.36
N TYR A 182 24.27 23.41 5.87
CA TYR A 182 22.89 22.90 5.94
C TYR A 182 22.86 21.38 6.03
N LEU A 183 21.79 20.88 6.60
CA LEU A 183 21.39 19.48 6.52
C LEU A 183 20.30 19.32 5.48
N LEU A 184 20.46 18.33 4.59
CA LEU A 184 19.43 17.92 3.65
C LEU A 184 18.60 16.80 4.29
N LEU A 185 17.30 16.99 4.32
CA LEU A 185 16.37 15.99 4.87
C LEU A 185 15.38 15.56 3.79
N SER A 186 15.09 14.29 3.76
CA SER A 186 13.99 13.77 2.97
C SER A 186 13.20 12.74 3.75
N ASP A 187 11.96 12.54 3.34
CA ASP A 187 11.18 11.42 3.84
C ASP A 187 11.78 10.12 3.32
N SER A 188 12.12 9.21 4.22
CA SER A 188 12.84 8.00 3.86
C SER A 188 11.94 6.98 3.17
N LEU A 189 12.44 6.38 2.08
CA LEU A 189 11.80 5.25 1.42
C LEU A 189 11.63 4.08 2.38
N LYS A 190 10.49 3.38 2.31
CA LYS A 190 10.37 2.06 2.90
C LYS A 190 11.30 1.08 2.17
N GLU A 191 11.92 0.19 2.90
CA GLU A 191 12.95 -0.72 2.39
C GLU A 191 12.46 -1.61 1.24
N ASP A 192 11.18 -1.95 1.27
CA ASP A 192 10.52 -2.80 0.27
C ASP A 192 9.77 -2.03 -0.83
N ALA A 193 9.77 -0.68 -0.81
CA ALA A 193 9.04 0.13 -1.80
C ALA A 193 9.48 -0.19 -3.24
N LYS A 194 10.79 -0.31 -3.50
CA LYS A 194 11.30 -0.67 -4.82
C LYS A 194 10.89 -2.08 -5.23
N ILE A 195 10.91 -3.03 -4.28
CA ILE A 195 10.48 -4.42 -4.50
C ILE A 195 8.98 -4.45 -4.81
N ALA A 196 8.17 -3.62 -4.14
CA ALA A 196 6.75 -3.49 -4.39
C ALA A 196 6.47 -3.15 -5.86
N ILE A 197 7.13 -2.11 -6.39
CA ILE A 197 6.96 -1.67 -7.78
C ILE A 197 7.41 -2.77 -8.77
N GLN A 198 8.54 -3.40 -8.52
CA GLN A 198 9.04 -4.50 -9.35
C GLN A 198 8.06 -5.68 -9.39
N ASN A 199 7.52 -6.07 -8.23
CA ASN A 199 6.57 -7.17 -8.13
C ASN A 199 5.25 -6.85 -8.84
N LEU A 200 4.76 -5.61 -8.75
CA LEU A 200 3.56 -5.18 -9.48
C LEU A 200 3.76 -5.24 -10.98
N LYS A 201 4.91 -4.73 -11.49
CA LYS A 201 5.27 -4.84 -12.91
C LYS A 201 5.35 -6.30 -13.37
N ALA A 202 5.93 -7.19 -12.57
CA ALA A 202 6.01 -8.62 -12.86
C ALA A 202 4.62 -9.31 -12.90
N LEU A 203 3.62 -8.76 -12.21
CA LEU A 203 2.22 -9.22 -12.26
C LEU A 203 1.43 -8.68 -13.46
N GLY A 204 2.06 -7.84 -14.31
CA GLY A 204 1.46 -7.23 -15.49
C GLY A 204 0.79 -5.89 -15.21
N ILE A 205 0.96 -5.30 -14.03
CA ILE A 205 0.53 -3.93 -13.73
C ILE A 205 1.54 -2.96 -14.35
N GLN A 206 1.18 -2.33 -15.45
CA GLN A 206 2.07 -1.40 -16.15
C GLN A 206 1.81 0.06 -15.76
N ASN A 207 0.57 0.40 -15.43
CA ASN A 207 0.22 1.74 -15.01
C ASN A 207 0.34 1.86 -13.48
N ILE A 208 1.45 2.46 -13.04
CA ILE A 208 1.73 2.73 -11.62
C ILE A 208 2.00 4.22 -11.50
N GLN A 209 1.23 4.87 -10.62
CA GLN A 209 1.27 6.33 -10.43
C GLN A 209 1.52 6.68 -8.97
N ILE A 210 2.07 7.89 -8.75
CA ILE A 210 2.22 8.49 -7.42
C ILE A 210 1.43 9.79 -7.39
N LEU A 211 0.60 9.96 -6.35
CA LEU A 211 -0.06 11.21 -6.03
C LEU A 211 0.47 11.75 -4.70
N SER A 212 0.82 13.03 -4.65
CA SER A 212 1.36 13.65 -3.43
C SER A 212 0.99 15.12 -3.31
N GLY A 213 0.90 15.61 -2.08
CA GLY A 213 0.81 17.04 -1.79
C GLY A 213 2.16 17.77 -1.84
N ASP A 214 3.27 17.04 -1.97
CA ASP A 214 4.59 17.64 -2.05
C ASP A 214 4.81 18.31 -3.42
N LYS A 215 5.82 19.18 -3.49
CA LYS A 215 6.18 19.85 -4.74
C LYS A 215 6.44 18.85 -5.88
N GLN A 216 5.99 19.17 -7.08
CA GLN A 216 6.14 18.32 -8.26
C GLN A 216 7.59 17.86 -8.48
N SER A 217 8.58 18.71 -8.26
CA SER A 217 10.00 18.38 -8.42
C SER A 217 10.48 17.28 -7.46
N ILE A 218 9.99 17.32 -6.19
CA ILE A 218 10.31 16.28 -5.19
C ILE A 218 9.68 14.95 -5.60
N VAL A 219 8.40 14.99 -5.99
CA VAL A 219 7.65 13.78 -6.37
C VAL A 219 8.24 13.14 -7.63
N SER A 220 8.65 13.95 -8.62
CA SER A 220 9.30 13.46 -9.85
C SER A 220 10.63 12.75 -9.56
N ASN A 221 11.51 13.34 -8.74
CA ASN A 221 12.78 12.72 -8.35
C ASN A 221 12.54 11.40 -7.58
N PHE A 222 11.52 11.38 -6.71
CA PHE A 222 11.13 10.19 -5.98
C PHE A 222 10.64 9.07 -6.89
N ALA A 223 9.80 9.38 -7.86
CA ALA A 223 9.27 8.45 -8.86
C ALA A 223 10.39 7.85 -9.73
N GLU A 224 11.36 8.67 -10.15
CA GLU A 224 12.52 8.23 -10.91
C GLU A 224 13.34 7.17 -10.16
N LYS A 225 13.60 7.39 -8.86
CA LYS A 225 14.32 6.42 -7.99
C LYS A 225 13.60 5.07 -7.90
N LEU A 226 12.27 5.05 -8.02
CA LEU A 226 11.43 3.85 -8.01
C LEU A 226 11.18 3.28 -9.41
N GLY A 227 11.55 4.00 -10.47
CA GLY A 227 11.28 3.61 -11.85
C GLY A 227 9.78 3.72 -12.20
N ILE A 228 9.09 4.72 -11.66
CA ILE A 228 7.69 5.06 -11.95
C ILE A 228 7.70 6.25 -12.90
N SER A 229 6.93 6.15 -14.01
CA SER A 229 6.90 7.19 -15.06
C SER A 229 5.89 8.30 -14.79
N GLU A 230 4.84 8.01 -14.02
CA GLU A 230 3.72 8.94 -13.78
C GLU A 230 3.68 9.34 -12.31
N ALA A 231 3.89 10.63 -12.04
CA ALA A 231 3.95 11.18 -10.70
C ALA A 231 3.43 12.62 -10.68
N TYR A 232 2.50 12.89 -9.79
CA TYR A 232 1.78 14.14 -9.68
C TYR A 232 1.97 14.73 -8.29
N GLY A 233 2.59 15.90 -8.26
CA GLY A 233 2.83 16.70 -7.05
C GLY A 233 1.86 17.87 -6.92
N ASP A 234 2.06 18.67 -5.87
CA ASP A 234 1.28 19.87 -5.57
C ASP A 234 -0.24 19.62 -5.48
N LEU A 235 -0.67 18.37 -5.17
CA LEU A 235 -2.06 17.99 -5.12
C LEU A 235 -2.67 18.25 -3.74
N LEU A 236 -3.74 19.04 -3.71
CA LEU A 236 -4.66 19.08 -2.57
C LEU A 236 -5.52 17.80 -2.52
N PRO A 237 -6.15 17.46 -1.38
CA PRO A 237 -7.02 16.28 -1.28
C PRO A 237 -8.07 16.19 -2.40
N ASP A 238 -8.73 17.31 -2.73
CA ASP A 238 -9.69 17.38 -3.83
C ASP A 238 -9.05 17.13 -5.21
N GLY A 239 -7.78 17.51 -5.38
CA GLY A 239 -7.01 17.25 -6.59
C GLY A 239 -6.74 15.76 -6.79
N LYS A 240 -6.44 15.03 -5.71
CA LYS A 240 -6.28 13.57 -5.75
C LYS A 240 -7.58 12.87 -6.14
N VAL A 241 -8.72 13.33 -5.59
CA VAL A 241 -10.06 12.83 -5.92
C VAL A 241 -10.34 13.00 -7.41
N LYS A 242 -10.17 14.23 -7.94
CA LYS A 242 -10.39 14.52 -9.37
C LYS A 242 -9.53 13.65 -10.29
N HIS A 243 -8.23 13.52 -9.94
CA HIS A 243 -7.33 12.67 -10.73
C HIS A 243 -7.79 11.20 -10.77
N LEU A 244 -8.27 10.67 -9.65
CA LEU A 244 -8.81 9.31 -9.60
C LEU A 244 -10.11 9.18 -10.40
N GLU A 245 -11.00 10.19 -10.35
CA GLU A 245 -12.23 10.22 -11.15
C GLU A 245 -11.91 10.22 -12.64
N GLU A 246 -10.93 11.01 -13.10
CA GLU A 246 -10.47 11.04 -14.50
C GLU A 246 -9.95 9.66 -14.93
N LEU A 247 -9.12 9.01 -14.11
CA LEU A 247 -8.63 7.65 -14.39
C LEU A 247 -9.77 6.64 -14.53
N ARG A 248 -10.83 6.77 -13.73
CA ARG A 248 -12.00 5.86 -13.75
C ARG A 248 -12.98 6.13 -14.86
N GLN A 249 -12.98 7.33 -15.49
CA GLN A 249 -13.79 7.61 -16.68
C GLN A 249 -13.44 6.68 -17.84
N HIS A 250 -12.21 6.21 -17.90
CA HIS A 250 -11.81 5.15 -18.82
C HIS A 250 -12.28 3.80 -18.27
N THR A 251 -13.35 3.25 -18.82
CA THR A 251 -14.02 2.02 -18.32
C THR A 251 -13.13 0.79 -18.27
N GLU A 252 -12.02 0.78 -19.00
CA GLU A 252 -10.99 -0.28 -19.00
C GLU A 252 -10.12 -0.23 -17.74
N ASN A 253 -10.03 0.93 -17.07
CA ASN A 253 -9.19 1.08 -15.89
C ASN A 253 -9.87 0.50 -14.67
N GLN A 254 -9.17 -0.43 -14.03
CA GLN A 254 -9.48 -0.96 -12.70
C GLN A 254 -8.40 -0.49 -11.74
N VAL A 255 -8.73 0.54 -11.00
CA VAL A 255 -7.77 1.30 -10.18
C VAL A 255 -7.78 0.80 -8.75
N ALA A 256 -6.60 0.42 -8.24
CA ALA A 256 -6.35 0.33 -6.81
C ALA A 256 -5.68 1.62 -6.33
N PHE A 257 -6.18 2.20 -5.25
CA PHE A 257 -5.51 3.28 -4.54
C PHE A 257 -4.91 2.74 -3.25
N VAL A 258 -3.64 3.08 -2.99
CA VAL A 258 -2.90 2.66 -1.79
C VAL A 258 -2.50 3.90 -1.02
N GLY A 259 -2.97 4.03 0.22
CA GLY A 259 -2.70 5.19 1.07
C GLY A 259 -2.64 4.84 2.55
N ASP A 260 -2.15 5.78 3.38
CA ASP A 260 -2.14 5.65 4.84
C ASP A 260 -3.40 6.23 5.51
N GLY A 261 -4.14 7.03 4.78
CA GLY A 261 -5.54 7.35 4.95
C GLY A 261 -5.96 8.48 5.82
N MET A 262 -5.11 9.27 6.42
CA MET A 262 -5.64 10.45 7.17
C MET A 262 -6.37 11.45 6.25
N ASN A 263 -5.79 11.69 5.06
CA ASN A 263 -6.37 12.61 4.06
C ASN A 263 -6.92 11.87 2.84
N ASP A 264 -6.73 10.57 2.74
CA ASP A 264 -6.98 9.78 1.53
C ASP A 264 -8.28 8.95 1.60
N ALA A 265 -9.02 8.99 2.72
CA ALA A 265 -10.27 8.25 2.87
C ALA A 265 -11.26 8.46 1.69
N PRO A 266 -11.46 9.70 1.17
CA PRO A 266 -12.32 9.90 0.00
C PRO A 266 -11.77 9.21 -1.25
N VAL A 267 -10.45 9.20 -1.45
CA VAL A 267 -9.80 8.58 -2.62
C VAL A 267 -9.86 7.05 -2.53
N LEU A 268 -9.64 6.50 -1.31
CA LEU A 268 -9.81 5.06 -1.02
C LEU A 268 -11.23 4.59 -1.35
N ALA A 269 -12.25 5.32 -0.89
CA ALA A 269 -13.66 5.01 -1.14
C ALA A 269 -14.05 5.07 -2.61
N LEU A 270 -13.43 5.97 -3.38
CA LEU A 270 -13.70 6.15 -4.81
C LEU A 270 -12.98 5.13 -5.69
N SER A 271 -11.91 4.51 -5.23
CA SER A 271 -11.16 3.53 -6.02
C SER A 271 -11.97 2.26 -6.29
N ASN A 272 -11.56 1.43 -7.27
CA ASN A 272 -12.17 0.11 -7.46
C ASN A 272 -11.78 -0.85 -6.33
N VAL A 273 -10.59 -0.64 -5.75
CA VAL A 273 -10.12 -1.29 -4.54
C VAL A 273 -9.29 -0.30 -3.74
N GLY A 274 -9.78 0.09 -2.57
CA GLY A 274 -9.03 0.88 -1.60
C GLY A 274 -8.15 -0.01 -0.73
N ILE A 275 -6.85 0.29 -0.67
CA ILE A 275 -5.86 -0.45 0.13
C ILE A 275 -5.26 0.50 1.16
N ALA A 276 -5.52 0.26 2.43
CA ALA A 276 -4.93 1.04 3.52
C ALA A 276 -3.65 0.39 4.06
N MET A 277 -2.65 1.24 4.36
CA MET A 277 -1.46 0.85 5.10
C MET A 277 -1.76 0.94 6.60
N GLY A 278 -1.62 -0.18 7.34
CA GLY A 278 -2.13 -0.30 8.71
C GLY A 278 -1.18 0.13 9.82
N GLY A 279 0.11 0.35 9.54
CA GLY A 279 1.11 0.65 10.58
C GLY A 279 0.95 2.04 11.22
N LEU A 280 0.70 3.06 10.39
CA LEU A 280 0.44 4.45 10.78
C LEU A 280 -0.94 4.91 10.29
N GLY A 281 -1.71 4.03 9.64
CA GLY A 281 -3.01 4.34 9.05
C GLY A 281 -4.00 4.84 10.09
N SER A 282 -4.75 5.88 9.74
CA SER A 282 -5.84 6.37 10.59
C SER A 282 -6.96 5.34 10.66
N ASP A 283 -7.67 5.29 11.79
CA ASP A 283 -8.86 4.45 11.94
C ASP A 283 -9.86 4.67 10.79
N ALA A 284 -9.99 5.92 10.33
CA ALA A 284 -10.86 6.27 9.21
C ALA A 284 -10.45 5.62 7.88
N ALA A 285 -9.15 5.49 7.59
CA ALA A 285 -8.69 4.80 6.39
C ALA A 285 -8.87 3.30 6.48
N ILE A 286 -8.53 2.73 7.65
CA ILE A 286 -8.75 1.33 7.91
C ILE A 286 -10.24 1.00 7.77
N GLU A 287 -11.13 1.87 8.24
CA GLU A 287 -12.58 1.68 8.14
C GLU A 287 -13.09 1.81 6.70
N THR A 288 -12.52 2.69 5.90
CA THR A 288 -12.96 2.96 4.52
C THR A 288 -12.38 1.98 3.51
N ALA A 289 -11.15 1.49 3.71
CA ALA A 289 -10.48 0.62 2.75
C ALA A 289 -11.12 -0.77 2.64
N ASP A 290 -10.97 -1.39 1.49
CA ASP A 290 -11.41 -2.76 1.19
C ASP A 290 -10.40 -3.81 1.61
N VAL A 291 -9.12 -3.42 1.60
CA VAL A 291 -7.98 -4.25 1.98
C VAL A 291 -7.09 -3.44 2.93
N VAL A 292 -6.61 -4.08 3.99
CA VAL A 292 -5.68 -3.45 4.95
C VAL A 292 -4.39 -4.25 5.02
N ILE A 293 -3.26 -3.58 4.84
CA ILE A 293 -1.92 -4.15 4.98
C ILE A 293 -1.38 -3.84 6.37
N GLN A 294 -1.51 -4.80 7.29
CA GLN A 294 -1.18 -4.63 8.71
C GLN A 294 0.31 -4.46 8.99
N THR A 295 1.17 -5.02 8.13
CA THR A 295 2.64 -5.01 8.27
C THR A 295 3.30 -3.73 7.78
N ASP A 296 2.53 -2.78 7.27
CA ASP A 296 3.00 -1.51 6.72
C ASP A 296 4.05 -1.63 5.58
N GLN A 297 4.00 -2.73 4.84
CA GLN A 297 4.92 -3.07 3.75
C GLN A 297 4.24 -2.91 2.39
N PRO A 298 4.65 -1.94 1.53
CA PRO A 298 4.10 -1.77 0.19
C PRO A 298 4.17 -3.02 -0.70
N SER A 299 5.17 -3.88 -0.50
CA SER A 299 5.33 -5.13 -1.26
C SER A 299 4.14 -6.08 -1.09
N LYS A 300 3.39 -5.97 0.01
CA LYS A 300 2.19 -6.75 0.28
C LYS A 300 1.02 -6.46 -0.67
N VAL A 301 1.02 -5.31 -1.35
CA VAL A 301 0.04 -5.00 -2.40
C VAL A 301 0.12 -6.03 -3.54
N ALA A 302 1.32 -6.34 -4.00
CA ALA A 302 1.52 -7.38 -5.02
C ALA A 302 1.13 -8.78 -4.50
N GLU A 303 1.38 -9.07 -3.22
CA GLU A 303 0.96 -10.33 -2.60
C GLU A 303 -0.56 -10.44 -2.50
N ALA A 304 -1.26 -9.35 -2.17
CA ALA A 304 -2.73 -9.31 -2.18
C ALA A 304 -3.31 -9.70 -3.54
N ILE A 305 -2.75 -9.15 -4.62
CA ILE A 305 -3.15 -9.50 -5.99
C ILE A 305 -2.85 -10.98 -6.31
N LYS A 306 -1.70 -11.50 -5.89
CA LYS A 306 -1.34 -12.92 -6.08
C LYS A 306 -2.32 -13.85 -5.36
N VAL A 307 -2.67 -13.53 -4.12
CA VAL A 307 -3.65 -14.29 -3.33
C VAL A 307 -5.01 -14.30 -4.02
N GLY A 308 -5.48 -13.14 -4.49
CA GLY A 308 -6.72 -13.02 -5.25
C GLY A 308 -6.70 -13.90 -6.51
N LYS A 309 -5.65 -13.77 -7.34
CA LYS A 309 -5.50 -14.57 -8.58
C LYS A 309 -5.47 -16.08 -8.30
N LEU A 310 -4.80 -16.52 -7.23
CA LEU A 310 -4.73 -17.94 -6.85
C LEU A 310 -6.09 -18.43 -6.37
N THR A 311 -6.76 -17.66 -5.49
CA THR A 311 -8.08 -18.01 -4.97
C THR A 311 -9.09 -18.15 -6.12
N ARG A 312 -9.16 -17.16 -7.02
CA ARG A 312 -10.02 -17.19 -8.18
C ARG A 312 -9.74 -18.39 -9.07
N ARG A 313 -8.47 -18.73 -9.32
CA ARG A 313 -8.09 -19.90 -10.12
C ARG A 313 -8.65 -21.20 -9.51
N ILE A 314 -8.50 -21.39 -8.21
CA ILE A 314 -8.98 -22.59 -7.50
C ILE A 314 -10.51 -22.65 -7.49
N VAL A 315 -11.18 -21.52 -7.25
CA VAL A 315 -12.64 -21.43 -7.32
C VAL A 315 -13.14 -21.81 -8.70
N TRP A 316 -12.54 -21.29 -9.80
CA TRP A 316 -12.90 -21.65 -11.15
C TRP A 316 -12.60 -23.12 -11.50
N GLN A 317 -11.52 -23.72 -10.95
CA GLN A 317 -11.26 -25.15 -11.09
C GLN A 317 -12.40 -25.98 -10.46
N ASN A 318 -12.84 -25.61 -9.26
CA ASN A 318 -13.94 -26.27 -8.59
C ASN A 318 -15.26 -26.14 -9.36
N ILE A 319 -15.55 -24.94 -9.87
CA ILE A 319 -16.74 -24.68 -10.70
C ILE A 319 -16.70 -25.56 -11.95
N SER A 320 -15.59 -25.54 -12.68
CA SER A 320 -15.44 -26.32 -13.92
C SER A 320 -15.55 -27.83 -13.69
N LEU A 321 -14.94 -28.33 -12.60
CA LEU A 321 -15.04 -29.73 -12.21
C LEU A 321 -16.48 -30.13 -11.90
N ALA A 322 -17.16 -29.32 -11.05
CA ALA A 322 -18.52 -29.61 -10.61
C ALA A 322 -19.51 -29.60 -11.79
N PHE A 323 -19.41 -28.60 -12.68
CA PHE A 323 -20.27 -28.53 -13.88
C PHE A 323 -19.95 -29.65 -14.89
N GLY A 324 -18.67 -29.97 -15.09
CA GLY A 324 -18.24 -31.00 -16.01
C GLY A 324 -18.77 -32.39 -15.62
N VAL A 325 -18.56 -32.79 -14.34
CA VAL A 325 -19.08 -34.08 -13.84
C VAL A 325 -20.60 -34.10 -13.86
N LYS A 326 -21.24 -33.00 -13.47
CA LYS A 326 -22.68 -32.90 -13.45
C LYS A 326 -23.31 -33.06 -14.84
N LEU A 327 -22.75 -32.39 -15.84
CA LEU A 327 -23.20 -32.50 -17.23
C LEU A 327 -23.06 -33.94 -17.73
N LEU A 328 -21.91 -34.60 -17.40
CA LEU A 328 -21.69 -36.00 -17.75
C LEU A 328 -22.77 -36.92 -17.15
N VAL A 329 -23.01 -36.80 -15.83
CA VAL A 329 -24.00 -37.63 -15.12
C VAL A 329 -25.43 -37.36 -15.62
N LEU A 330 -25.77 -36.09 -15.98
CA LEU A 330 -27.05 -35.76 -16.58
C LEU A 330 -27.24 -36.46 -17.95
N ILE A 331 -26.20 -36.46 -18.80
CA ILE A 331 -26.25 -37.13 -20.12
C ILE A 331 -26.44 -38.65 -19.92
N LEU A 332 -25.69 -39.27 -19.01
CA LEU A 332 -25.80 -40.68 -18.70
C LEU A 332 -27.18 -41.01 -18.09
N GLY A 333 -27.70 -40.17 -17.20
CA GLY A 333 -29.03 -40.30 -16.62
C GLY A 333 -30.17 -40.22 -17.66
N ALA A 334 -30.07 -39.25 -18.60
CA ALA A 334 -30.99 -39.13 -19.72
C ALA A 334 -30.99 -40.36 -20.63
N GLY A 335 -29.81 -40.96 -20.83
CA GLY A 335 -29.64 -42.21 -21.57
C GLY A 335 -30.10 -43.45 -20.80
N GLY A 336 -30.50 -43.31 -19.51
CA GLY A 336 -30.91 -44.45 -18.68
C GLY A 336 -29.72 -45.34 -18.21
N LEU A 337 -28.48 -44.80 -18.33
CA LEU A 337 -27.26 -45.53 -17.97
C LEU A 337 -26.80 -45.19 -16.52
N ALA A 338 -27.28 -44.09 -15.92
CA ALA A 338 -26.95 -43.73 -14.56
C ALA A 338 -28.10 -44.08 -13.59
N THR A 339 -27.70 -44.71 -12.48
CA THR A 339 -28.59 -45.00 -11.35
C THR A 339 -28.52 -43.88 -10.30
N LEU A 340 -29.43 -43.88 -9.33
CA LEU A 340 -29.46 -42.92 -8.21
C LEU A 340 -28.16 -42.99 -7.39
N TRP A 341 -27.59 -44.19 -7.21
CA TRP A 341 -26.37 -44.36 -6.45
C TRP A 341 -25.16 -43.71 -7.12
N GLU A 342 -25.00 -43.87 -8.44
CA GLU A 342 -23.92 -43.23 -9.21
C GLU A 342 -24.05 -41.72 -9.19
N ALA A 343 -25.29 -41.20 -9.25
CA ALA A 343 -25.58 -39.77 -9.15
C ALA A 343 -25.13 -39.20 -7.79
N VAL A 344 -25.49 -39.86 -6.69
CA VAL A 344 -25.13 -39.47 -5.32
C VAL A 344 -23.61 -39.57 -5.10
N PHE A 345 -22.97 -40.65 -5.54
CA PHE A 345 -21.52 -40.81 -5.41
C PHE A 345 -20.75 -39.75 -6.20
N ALA A 346 -21.21 -39.42 -7.40
CA ALA A 346 -20.59 -38.37 -8.20
C ALA A 346 -20.71 -36.99 -7.50
N ASP A 347 -21.86 -36.62 -6.96
CA ASP A 347 -22.08 -35.33 -6.29
C ASP A 347 -21.24 -35.21 -5.01
N VAL A 348 -21.28 -36.21 -4.12
CA VAL A 348 -20.49 -36.25 -2.87
C VAL A 348 -19.00 -36.35 -3.17
N GLY A 349 -18.58 -37.15 -4.14
CA GLY A 349 -17.19 -37.28 -4.53
C GLY A 349 -16.60 -35.97 -5.06
N VAL A 350 -17.35 -35.28 -5.93
CA VAL A 350 -16.95 -33.96 -6.43
C VAL A 350 -16.87 -32.92 -5.31
N ALA A 351 -17.84 -32.94 -4.37
CA ALA A 351 -17.81 -32.05 -3.24
C ALA A 351 -16.54 -32.25 -2.38
N LEU A 352 -16.16 -33.48 -2.09
CA LEU A 352 -14.93 -33.78 -1.34
C LEU A 352 -13.67 -33.33 -2.08
N ILE A 353 -13.57 -33.59 -3.39
CA ILE A 353 -12.43 -33.14 -4.20
C ILE A 353 -12.36 -31.61 -4.23
N ALA A 354 -13.49 -30.93 -4.39
CA ALA A 354 -13.56 -29.47 -4.41
C ALA A 354 -13.17 -28.83 -3.05
N ILE A 355 -13.56 -29.46 -1.94
CA ILE A 355 -13.15 -29.06 -0.58
C ILE A 355 -11.63 -29.21 -0.41
N MET A 356 -11.07 -30.37 -0.79
CA MET A 356 -9.62 -30.60 -0.73
C MET A 356 -8.84 -29.62 -1.60
N ASN A 357 -9.37 -29.28 -2.78
CA ASN A 357 -8.76 -28.29 -3.66
C ASN A 357 -8.82 -26.87 -3.05
N ALA A 358 -9.92 -26.50 -2.41
CA ALA A 358 -10.06 -25.23 -1.71
C ALA A 358 -9.06 -25.10 -0.53
N VAL A 359 -8.87 -26.16 0.25
CA VAL A 359 -7.89 -26.19 1.36
C VAL A 359 -6.44 -26.04 0.84
N ARG A 360 -6.14 -26.41 -0.40
CA ARG A 360 -4.80 -26.19 -0.99
C ARG A 360 -4.38 -24.71 -1.03
N ILE A 361 -5.32 -23.77 -1.09
CA ILE A 361 -5.00 -22.33 -1.06
C ILE A 361 -4.11 -22.00 0.13
N GLN A 362 -4.45 -22.53 1.31
CA GLN A 362 -3.70 -22.28 2.54
C GLN A 362 -2.25 -22.85 2.53
N LYS A 363 -1.99 -23.87 1.73
CA LYS A 363 -0.66 -24.49 1.61
C LYS A 363 0.19 -23.84 0.50
N MET A 364 -0.44 -23.25 -0.50
CA MET A 364 0.25 -22.64 -1.66
C MET A 364 0.72 -21.20 -1.37
N ILE A 365 0.15 -20.58 -0.35
CA ILE A 365 0.53 -19.26 0.12
C ILE A 365 1.34 -19.47 1.41
N LYS A 366 2.63 -19.31 1.30
CA LYS A 366 3.61 -19.40 2.40
C LYS A 366 4.22 -18.03 2.63
#